data_b99bdfe8c5f9065ed608515e8b968ec3
#
_entry.id   b99bdfe8c5f9065ed608515e8b968ec3
#
_cell.length_a   1.000
_cell.length_b   1.000
_cell.length_c   1.000
_cell.angle_alpha   90.00
_cell.angle_beta   90.00
_cell.angle_gamma   90.00
#
_symmetry.space_group_name_H-M   'P 1'
#
loop_
_entity.id
_entity.type
_entity.pdbx_description
1 polymer ?
#
loop_
_entity_poly.entity_id
_entity_poly.type
_entity_poly.pdbx_seq_one_letter_code
_entity_poly.pdbx_strand_id
1 'polypeptide(L)'
;MNSSIHVMLEVLQERAEKGEEFEIFDVFQRLTMDVITKTAFGIQTDVQKNSKSSLLAATKLIFRTNYNDAVIFIGLAFPLLRKVCLRLQVLIITLLNKGRPPHTMLRAGIKKVIQMRKSIPQAKKNDLLQLMLDSSIVTDTSEMDISKLEAGNTEMEKSVQGEITNKKSRMMSEAEIVASAFAVLLAGYETTSTALAYTAYLLAKHQDVQDNLLQEIKELIERGQKLEYATVNKLPYLDKVLSESMRIHPPVHLFTNRYALEDVQYGDIHIPKGMLIQAPVHLMHHDPEFWSEPEIFDPERFSSKPNTDGVTYLPFGVGPRNCLGMRFAQLEAKLAIAHTINKFCIKLGEKQKDELNILCRLRTLTPKGVYIRLEARNENT
;
A
#
# COMPACT_ATOMS: atom_id res chain seq x y z
N MET A 1 -12.07 7.82 4.55
CA MET A 1 -11.29 8.21 3.37
C MET A 1 -11.57 9.65 2.93
N ASN A 2 -12.77 10.00 2.47
CA ASN A 2 -13.07 11.36 1.96
C ASN A 2 -12.63 12.49 2.91
N SER A 3 -12.90 12.38 4.21
CA SER A 3 -12.45 13.40 5.19
C SER A 3 -10.94 13.54 5.27
N SER A 4 -10.19 12.45 5.11
CA SER A 4 -8.72 12.49 5.11
C SER A 4 -8.17 13.10 3.83
N ILE A 5 -8.81 12.81 2.69
CA ILE A 5 -8.47 13.40 1.39
C ILE A 5 -8.75 14.91 1.41
N HIS A 6 -9.85 15.34 2.02
CA HIS A 6 -10.15 16.77 2.16
C HIS A 6 -9.05 17.52 2.92
N VAL A 7 -8.59 16.95 4.06
CA VAL A 7 -7.44 17.52 4.79
C VAL A 7 -6.16 17.54 3.95
N MET A 8 -5.90 16.49 3.15
CA MET A 8 -4.78 16.48 2.22
C MET A 8 -4.89 17.63 1.20
N LEU A 9 -6.08 17.84 0.63
CA LEU A 9 -6.31 18.91 -0.34
C LEU A 9 -6.12 20.31 0.26
N GLU A 10 -6.47 20.51 1.54
CA GLU A 10 -6.15 21.76 2.26
C GLU A 10 -4.64 21.97 2.33
N VAL A 11 -3.87 20.93 2.72
CA VAL A 11 -2.41 21.00 2.78
C VAL A 11 -1.81 21.26 1.39
N LEU A 12 -2.33 20.63 0.34
CA LEU A 12 -1.87 20.85 -1.05
C LEU A 12 -2.22 22.26 -1.53
N GLN A 13 -3.37 22.80 -1.14
CA GLN A 13 -3.78 24.16 -1.47
C GLN A 13 -2.80 25.19 -0.88
N GLU A 14 -2.44 25.04 0.40
CA GLU A 14 -1.44 25.91 1.04
C GLU A 14 -0.08 25.87 0.32
N ARG A 15 0.30 24.70 -0.24
CA ARG A 15 1.53 24.54 -1.01
C ARG A 15 1.45 25.17 -2.38
N ALA A 16 0.31 25.02 -3.07
CA ALA A 16 0.06 25.64 -4.36
C ALA A 16 0.08 27.19 -4.28
N GLU A 17 -0.55 27.75 -3.23
CA GLU A 17 -0.59 29.20 -2.99
C GLU A 17 0.81 29.80 -2.74
N LYS A 18 1.72 29.06 -2.12
CA LYS A 18 3.12 29.47 -1.94
C LYS A 18 3.93 29.41 -3.23
N GLY A 19 3.47 28.67 -4.25
CA GLY A 19 4.18 28.47 -5.51
C GLY A 19 5.52 27.77 -5.40
N GLU A 20 5.86 27.22 -4.22
CA GLU A 20 7.13 26.55 -3.94
C GLU A 20 7.07 25.06 -4.30
N GLU A 21 8.23 24.52 -4.68
CA GLU A 21 8.35 23.07 -4.79
C GLU A 21 8.39 22.41 -3.41
N PHE A 22 7.79 21.24 -3.32
CA PHE A 22 7.77 20.46 -2.08
C PHE A 22 7.83 18.97 -2.37
N GLU A 23 8.10 18.20 -1.34
CA GLU A 23 8.19 16.75 -1.39
C GLU A 23 6.79 16.15 -1.16
N ILE A 24 6.17 15.59 -2.24
CA ILE A 24 4.80 15.08 -2.18
C ILE A 24 4.69 13.72 -1.51
N PHE A 25 5.76 12.91 -1.50
CA PHE A 25 5.74 11.60 -0.85
C PHE A 25 5.45 11.72 0.65
N ASP A 26 6.02 12.75 1.33
CA ASP A 26 5.71 13.01 2.74
C ASP A 26 4.21 13.34 2.97
N VAL A 27 3.59 14.07 2.04
CA VAL A 27 2.14 14.36 2.11
C VAL A 27 1.32 13.08 1.98
N PHE A 28 1.66 12.23 1.02
CA PHE A 28 0.99 10.95 0.84
C PHE A 28 1.22 9.98 2.01
N GLN A 29 2.42 9.97 2.60
CA GLN A 29 2.69 9.20 3.81
C GLN A 29 1.80 9.64 4.99
N ARG A 30 1.52 10.92 5.11
CA ARG A 30 0.60 11.45 6.14
C ARG A 30 -0.84 11.09 5.84
N LEU A 31 -1.26 11.18 4.57
CA LEU A 31 -2.57 10.76 4.13
C LEU A 31 -2.83 9.29 4.47
N THR A 32 -1.94 8.40 4.00
CA THR A 32 -2.12 6.94 4.19
C THR A 32 -2.08 6.53 5.66
N MET A 33 -1.27 7.21 6.49
CA MET A 33 -1.29 7.02 7.93
C MET A 33 -2.63 7.43 8.54
N ASP A 34 -3.18 8.57 8.15
CA ASP A 34 -4.47 9.04 8.65
C ASP A 34 -5.62 8.14 8.18
N VAL A 35 -5.60 7.71 6.92
CA VAL A 35 -6.61 6.81 6.35
C VAL A 35 -6.59 5.45 7.06
N ILE A 36 -5.42 4.81 7.18
CA ILE A 36 -5.35 3.47 7.79
C ILE A 36 -5.70 3.50 9.28
N THR A 37 -5.29 4.54 10.02
CA THR A 37 -5.64 4.68 11.44
C THR A 37 -7.13 4.92 11.66
N LYS A 38 -7.77 5.71 10.81
CA LYS A 38 -9.22 5.95 10.88
C LYS A 38 -10.04 4.73 10.46
N THR A 39 -9.67 4.07 9.38
CA THR A 39 -10.50 3.02 8.77
C THR A 39 -10.29 1.65 9.40
N ALA A 40 -9.04 1.26 9.68
CA ALA A 40 -8.75 -0.05 10.26
C ALA A 40 -8.84 -0.08 11.79
N PHE A 41 -8.58 1.06 12.46
CA PHE A 41 -8.51 1.15 13.92
C PHE A 41 -9.48 2.14 14.53
N GLY A 42 -10.24 2.88 13.73
CA GLY A 42 -11.19 3.89 14.19
C GLY A 42 -10.55 5.01 15.02
N ILE A 43 -9.26 5.28 14.84
CA ILE A 43 -8.50 6.31 15.56
C ILE A 43 -8.41 7.56 14.70
N GLN A 44 -8.84 8.68 15.23
CA GLN A 44 -8.57 9.98 14.61
C GLN A 44 -7.18 10.46 14.97
N THR A 45 -6.45 10.96 13.99
CA THR A 45 -5.10 11.49 14.15
C THR A 45 -5.01 12.88 13.52
N ASP A 46 -4.00 13.64 13.95
CA ASP A 46 -3.65 14.95 13.39
C ASP A 46 -2.40 14.88 12.48
N VAL A 47 -1.99 13.67 12.10
CA VAL A 47 -0.70 13.42 11.42
C VAL A 47 -0.54 14.19 10.11
N GLN A 48 -1.62 14.56 9.43
CA GLN A 48 -1.54 15.32 8.19
C GLN A 48 -1.07 16.75 8.42
N LYS A 49 -1.51 17.40 9.51
CA LYS A 49 -1.16 18.78 9.88
C LYS A 49 0.04 18.83 10.86
N ASN A 50 0.28 17.76 11.63
CA ASN A 50 1.34 17.69 12.63
C ASN A 50 2.57 16.94 12.11
N SER A 51 3.58 17.70 11.67
CA SER A 51 4.85 17.13 11.19
C SER A 51 5.69 16.43 12.27
N LYS A 52 5.43 16.70 13.55
CA LYS A 52 6.17 16.16 14.69
C LYS A 52 5.50 14.92 15.32
N SER A 53 4.55 14.30 14.64
CA SER A 53 3.87 13.10 15.11
C SER A 53 4.86 11.97 15.41
N SER A 54 4.86 11.49 16.66
CA SER A 54 5.71 10.36 17.08
C SER A 54 5.30 9.06 16.39
N LEU A 55 4.02 8.89 16.05
CA LEU A 55 3.51 7.77 15.28
C LEU A 55 4.16 7.72 13.88
N LEU A 56 4.12 8.83 13.15
CA LEU A 56 4.72 8.95 11.83
C LEU A 56 6.24 8.75 11.88
N ALA A 57 6.92 9.39 12.84
CA ALA A 57 8.37 9.27 13.00
C ALA A 57 8.81 7.82 13.28
N ALA A 58 8.10 7.12 14.18
CA ALA A 58 8.38 5.72 14.49
C ALA A 58 8.14 4.80 13.27
N THR A 59 7.09 5.06 12.51
CA THR A 59 6.78 4.26 11.31
C THR A 59 7.81 4.49 10.21
N LYS A 60 8.18 5.74 9.93
CA LYS A 60 9.25 6.07 8.97
C LYS A 60 10.58 5.37 9.31
N LEU A 61 10.91 5.31 10.62
CA LEU A 61 12.14 4.67 11.06
C LEU A 61 12.14 3.14 10.82
N ILE A 62 10.98 2.47 10.92
CA ILE A 62 10.86 1.04 10.61
C ILE A 62 11.15 0.76 9.13
N PHE A 63 10.72 1.64 8.23
CA PHE A 63 10.93 1.48 6.79
C PHE A 63 12.30 2.00 6.30
N ARG A 64 13.09 2.66 7.16
CA ARG A 64 14.39 3.22 6.78
C ARG A 64 15.48 2.17 6.53
N THR A 65 15.24 0.92 6.89
CA THR A 65 16.20 -0.18 6.77
C THR A 65 16.49 -0.53 5.30
N ASN A 66 17.75 -0.49 4.89
CA ASN A 66 18.20 -0.77 3.52
C ASN A 66 18.97 -2.10 3.45
N TYR A 67 19.00 -2.74 2.27
CA TYR A 67 19.89 -3.89 2.01
C TYR A 67 21.38 -3.52 2.12
N ASN A 68 21.71 -2.26 1.84
CA ASN A 68 23.09 -1.76 1.89
C ASN A 68 23.57 -1.50 3.34
N ASP A 69 22.71 -1.68 4.35
CA ASP A 69 23.15 -1.66 5.74
C ASP A 69 24.09 -2.86 5.96
N ALA A 70 25.35 -2.60 6.26
CA ALA A 70 26.37 -3.63 6.41
C ALA A 70 25.97 -4.76 7.38
N VAL A 71 25.26 -4.40 8.45
CA VAL A 71 24.74 -5.36 9.43
C VAL A 71 23.73 -6.34 8.81
N ILE A 72 22.86 -5.84 7.92
CA ILE A 72 21.87 -6.68 7.22
C ILE A 72 22.57 -7.56 6.20
N PHE A 73 23.45 -6.97 5.40
CA PHE A 73 24.22 -7.70 4.39
C PHE A 73 25.02 -8.85 5.01
N ILE A 74 25.74 -8.61 6.11
CA ILE A 74 26.46 -9.65 6.85
C ILE A 74 25.51 -10.72 7.37
N GLY A 75 24.36 -10.35 7.90
CA GLY A 75 23.36 -11.29 8.40
C GLY A 75 22.70 -12.14 7.30
N LEU A 76 22.64 -11.64 6.07
CA LEU A 76 22.16 -12.39 4.90
C LEU A 76 23.25 -13.29 4.32
N ALA A 77 24.50 -12.77 4.22
CA ALA A 77 25.64 -13.51 3.69
C ALA A 77 26.09 -14.66 4.62
N PHE A 78 25.96 -14.49 5.93
CA PHE A 78 26.38 -15.45 6.95
C PHE A 78 25.21 -15.86 7.85
N PRO A 79 24.45 -16.92 7.53
CA PRO A 79 23.27 -17.33 8.26
C PRO A 79 23.49 -17.57 9.76
N LEU A 80 24.68 -18.02 10.14
CA LEU A 80 25.05 -18.20 11.57
C LEU A 80 25.08 -16.89 12.34
N LEU A 81 25.44 -15.77 11.70
CA LEU A 81 25.50 -14.44 12.32
C LEU A 81 24.16 -13.72 12.28
N ARG A 82 23.15 -14.25 11.56
CA ARG A 82 21.86 -13.60 11.34
C ARG A 82 21.18 -13.12 12.62
N LYS A 83 21.17 -13.95 13.66
CA LYS A 83 20.55 -13.60 14.96
C LYS A 83 21.27 -12.44 15.65
N VAL A 84 22.61 -12.42 15.56
CA VAL A 84 23.45 -11.36 16.15
C VAL A 84 23.25 -10.05 15.38
N CYS A 85 23.29 -10.10 14.04
CA CYS A 85 23.06 -8.95 13.19
C CYS A 85 21.67 -8.34 13.39
N LEU A 86 20.62 -9.15 13.51
CA LEU A 86 19.28 -8.66 13.80
C LEU A 86 19.19 -7.96 15.17
N ARG A 87 19.85 -8.48 16.20
CA ARG A 87 19.89 -7.84 17.53
C ARG A 87 20.64 -6.53 17.48
N LEU A 88 21.78 -6.49 16.78
CA LEU A 88 22.58 -5.28 16.61
C LEU A 88 21.79 -4.21 15.84
N GLN A 89 21.10 -4.59 14.79
CA GLN A 89 20.24 -3.68 14.03
C GLN A 89 19.13 -3.09 14.91
N VAL A 90 18.43 -3.91 15.69
CA VAL A 90 17.41 -3.43 16.63
C VAL A 90 18.01 -2.46 17.64
N LEU A 91 19.22 -2.75 18.15
CA LEU A 91 19.94 -1.85 19.05
C LEU A 91 20.25 -0.49 18.40
N ILE A 92 20.81 -0.50 17.17
CA ILE A 92 21.12 0.71 16.42
C ILE A 92 19.85 1.56 16.20
N ILE A 93 18.77 0.95 15.71
CA ILE A 93 17.50 1.63 15.51
C ILE A 93 16.94 2.20 16.81
N THR A 94 17.08 1.47 17.91
CA THR A 94 16.63 1.89 19.23
C THR A 94 17.42 3.12 19.71
N LEU A 95 18.74 3.13 19.53
CA LEU A 95 19.59 4.26 19.89
C LEU A 95 19.25 5.49 19.04
N LEU A 96 19.04 5.31 17.73
CA LEU A 96 18.63 6.40 16.83
C LEU A 96 17.25 6.98 17.20
N ASN A 97 16.37 6.19 17.82
CA ASN A 97 15.05 6.62 18.30
C ASN A 97 15.06 6.99 19.80
N LYS A 98 16.12 7.62 20.28
CA LYS A 98 16.24 8.09 21.68
C LYS A 98 15.98 6.99 22.72
N GLY A 99 16.49 5.79 22.48
CA GLY A 99 16.36 4.65 23.39
C GLY A 99 14.99 3.95 23.35
N ARG A 100 14.08 4.31 22.44
CA ARG A 100 12.75 3.70 22.31
C ARG A 100 12.65 2.89 21.03
N PRO A 101 12.47 1.56 21.09
CA PRO A 101 12.27 0.76 19.89
C PRO A 101 10.96 1.14 19.18
N PRO A 102 10.99 1.55 17.90
CA PRO A 102 9.80 2.04 17.21
C PRO A 102 8.68 0.98 17.12
N HIS A 103 9.04 -0.29 16.92
CA HIS A 103 8.06 -1.38 16.86
C HIS A 103 7.35 -1.62 18.20
N THR A 104 8.02 -1.42 19.35
CA THR A 104 7.39 -1.56 20.66
C THR A 104 6.45 -0.41 20.96
N MET A 105 6.79 0.81 20.50
CA MET A 105 5.91 1.98 20.63
C MET A 105 4.60 1.77 19.87
N LEU A 106 4.68 1.35 18.60
CA LEU A 106 3.48 1.11 17.79
C LEU A 106 2.61 -0.01 18.37
N ARG A 107 3.22 -1.14 18.78
CA ARG A 107 2.50 -2.25 19.40
C ARG A 107 1.86 -1.83 20.73
N ALA A 108 2.53 -1.02 21.53
CA ALA A 108 1.95 -0.49 22.77
C ALA A 108 0.73 0.42 22.49
N GLY A 109 0.80 1.25 21.47
CA GLY A 109 -0.34 2.05 20.99
C GLY A 109 -1.54 1.18 20.60
N ILE A 110 -1.30 0.13 19.81
CA ILE A 110 -2.34 -0.82 19.40
C ILE A 110 -2.94 -1.53 20.63
N LYS A 111 -2.12 -2.00 21.56
CA LYS A 111 -2.60 -2.62 22.82
C LYS A 111 -3.50 -1.67 23.61
N LYS A 112 -3.13 -0.40 23.71
CA LYS A 112 -3.95 0.61 24.39
C LYS A 112 -5.33 0.75 23.74
N VAL A 113 -5.41 0.77 22.41
CA VAL A 113 -6.70 0.81 21.69
C VAL A 113 -7.52 -0.44 21.93
N ILE A 114 -6.90 -1.62 21.91
CA ILE A 114 -7.57 -2.89 22.23
C ILE A 114 -8.15 -2.86 23.64
N GLN A 115 -7.38 -2.45 24.62
CA GLN A 115 -7.83 -2.33 26.02
C GLN A 115 -9.00 -1.36 26.14
N MET A 116 -8.92 -0.19 25.51
CA MET A 116 -9.99 0.79 25.50
C MET A 116 -11.29 0.21 24.93
N ARG A 117 -11.23 -0.56 23.84
CA ARG A 117 -12.41 -1.18 23.23
C ARG A 117 -13.00 -2.32 24.05
N LYS A 118 -12.17 -3.04 24.78
CA LYS A 118 -12.63 -4.09 25.70
C LYS A 118 -13.31 -3.52 26.94
N SER A 119 -12.85 -2.37 27.45
CA SER A 119 -13.35 -1.75 28.67
C SER A 119 -14.54 -0.81 28.47
N ILE A 120 -14.72 -0.25 27.26
CA ILE A 120 -15.76 0.75 26.98
C ILE A 120 -16.65 0.23 25.84
N PRO A 121 -17.89 -0.25 26.11
CA PRO A 121 -18.77 -0.77 25.06
C PRO A 121 -19.05 0.23 23.94
N GLN A 122 -19.14 1.53 24.24
CA GLN A 122 -19.35 2.60 23.27
C GLN A 122 -18.16 2.84 22.35
N ALA A 123 -16.97 2.31 22.69
CA ALA A 123 -15.77 2.41 21.86
C ALA A 123 -15.72 1.37 20.72
N LYS A 124 -16.67 0.44 20.66
CA LYS A 124 -16.79 -0.51 19.54
C LYS A 124 -17.11 0.22 18.26
N LYS A 125 -16.44 -0.18 17.18
CA LYS A 125 -16.61 0.38 15.83
C LYS A 125 -16.67 -0.74 14.82
N ASN A 126 -17.35 -0.53 13.71
CA ASN A 126 -17.36 -1.48 12.58
C ASN A 126 -16.09 -1.29 11.75
N ASP A 127 -14.97 -1.80 12.23
CA ASP A 127 -13.67 -1.71 11.57
C ASP A 127 -12.89 -3.03 11.71
N LEU A 128 -11.74 -3.09 11.03
CA LEU A 128 -10.93 -4.31 10.97
C LEU A 128 -10.45 -4.77 12.37
N LEU A 129 -10.10 -3.83 13.25
CA LEU A 129 -9.67 -4.20 14.60
C LEU A 129 -10.82 -4.83 15.38
N GLN A 130 -12.05 -4.35 15.21
CA GLN A 130 -13.21 -4.94 15.88
C GLN A 130 -13.49 -6.35 15.34
N LEU A 131 -13.41 -6.56 14.04
CA LEU A 131 -13.53 -7.90 13.44
C LEU A 131 -12.52 -8.89 14.03
N MET A 132 -11.27 -8.48 14.21
CA MET A 132 -10.25 -9.31 14.86
C MET A 132 -10.58 -9.58 16.33
N LEU A 133 -11.12 -8.60 17.05
CA LEU A 133 -11.53 -8.76 18.45
C LEU A 133 -12.75 -9.68 18.58
N ASP A 134 -13.73 -9.54 17.71
CA ASP A 134 -14.93 -10.37 17.71
C ASP A 134 -14.61 -11.82 17.33
N SER A 135 -13.67 -12.05 16.41
CA SER A 135 -13.18 -13.38 16.08
C SER A 135 -12.47 -14.10 17.26
N SER A 136 -12.10 -13.36 18.30
CA SER A 136 -11.52 -13.92 19.53
C SER A 136 -12.58 -14.37 20.56
N ILE A 137 -13.87 -14.01 20.36
CA ILE A 137 -14.95 -14.18 21.35
C ILE A 137 -15.92 -15.29 20.94
N VAL A 138 -15.84 -15.84 19.73
CA VAL A 138 -16.79 -16.86 19.27
C VAL A 138 -16.59 -18.15 20.05
N THR A 139 -17.27 -18.20 21.19
CA THR A 139 -17.69 -19.44 21.81
C THR A 139 -18.93 -19.92 21.06
N ASP A 140 -18.79 -21.12 20.47
CA ASP A 140 -19.88 -22.01 20.12
C ASP A 140 -21.23 -21.38 19.75
N THR A 141 -21.36 -20.84 18.54
CA THR A 141 -22.66 -20.80 17.86
C THR A 141 -22.46 -20.84 16.35
N SER A 142 -23.06 -21.84 15.77
CA SER A 142 -23.28 -22.11 14.36
C SER A 142 -23.49 -20.86 13.49
N GLU A 143 -22.90 -20.92 12.28
CA GLU A 143 -23.31 -20.20 11.09
C GLU A 143 -23.15 -18.68 11.08
N MET A 144 -21.94 -18.23 10.89
CA MET A 144 -21.75 -16.95 10.22
C MET A 144 -21.87 -17.17 8.73
N ASP A 145 -22.98 -16.70 8.17
CA ASP A 145 -23.30 -16.79 6.75
C ASP A 145 -22.33 -15.93 5.93
N ILE A 146 -21.25 -16.56 5.48
CA ILE A 146 -20.21 -15.94 4.64
C ILE A 146 -20.77 -15.51 3.28
N SER A 147 -21.95 -16.04 2.88
CA SER A 147 -22.60 -15.75 1.60
C SER A 147 -23.02 -14.28 1.42
N LYS A 148 -23.17 -13.54 2.53
CA LYS A 148 -23.54 -12.11 2.50
C LYS A 148 -22.35 -11.15 2.24
N LEU A 149 -21.11 -11.65 2.29
CA LEU A 149 -19.91 -10.86 1.98
C LEU A 149 -19.45 -11.03 0.52
N GLU A 150 -20.04 -11.96 -0.24
CA GLU A 150 -19.56 -12.41 -1.56
C GLU A 150 -20.45 -12.04 -2.74
N ALA A 151 -21.21 -10.97 -2.67
CA ALA A 151 -21.89 -10.46 -3.87
C ALA A 151 -20.87 -9.80 -4.83
N GLY A 152 -20.09 -10.59 -5.51
CA GLY A 152 -19.23 -10.13 -6.62
C GLY A 152 -17.96 -10.95 -6.83
N ASN A 153 -18.04 -12.05 -7.51
CA ASN A 153 -17.22 -12.52 -8.63
C ASN A 153 -16.93 -14.03 -8.69
N THR A 154 -17.41 -14.60 -9.79
CA THR A 154 -16.81 -15.52 -10.79
C THR A 154 -16.20 -16.85 -10.36
N GLU A 155 -16.62 -17.81 -11.09
CA GLU A 155 -16.35 -19.25 -11.31
C GLU A 155 -15.05 -19.90 -10.76
N MET A 156 -14.02 -19.15 -10.42
CA MET A 156 -12.77 -19.68 -9.90
C MET A 156 -12.80 -19.99 -8.38
N GLU A 157 -13.82 -19.51 -7.67
CA GLU A 157 -13.98 -19.68 -6.22
C GLU A 157 -14.66 -21.00 -5.83
N LYS A 158 -15.32 -21.66 -6.78
CA LYS A 158 -16.07 -22.93 -6.50
C LYS A 158 -15.18 -24.14 -6.22
N SER A 159 -13.93 -24.13 -6.67
CA SER A 159 -13.02 -25.27 -6.45
C SER A 159 -12.32 -25.29 -5.09
N VAL A 160 -12.27 -24.14 -4.39
CA VAL A 160 -11.61 -24.02 -3.09
C VAL A 160 -12.56 -24.29 -1.91
N GLN A 161 -13.85 -24.23 -2.15
CA GLN A 161 -14.89 -24.35 -1.12
C GLN A 161 -15.05 -25.76 -0.53
N GLY A 162 -14.54 -26.80 -1.20
CA GLY A 162 -14.66 -28.19 -0.77
C GLY A 162 -13.81 -28.58 0.45
N GLU A 163 -12.75 -27.83 0.76
CA GLU A 163 -11.79 -28.22 1.82
C GLU A 163 -11.90 -27.37 3.12
N ILE A 164 -12.74 -26.35 3.15
CA ILE A 164 -12.82 -25.43 4.30
C ILE A 164 -13.77 -25.92 5.41
N THR A 165 -14.59 -26.91 5.15
CA THR A 165 -15.72 -27.30 6.02
C THR A 165 -15.35 -28.06 7.32
N ASN A 166 -14.06 -28.30 7.63
CA ASN A 166 -13.69 -29.08 8.83
C ASN A 166 -12.54 -28.54 9.68
N LYS A 167 -12.19 -27.25 9.57
CA LYS A 167 -11.28 -26.62 10.53
C LYS A 167 -12.09 -25.88 11.60
N LYS A 168 -12.10 -26.42 12.85
CA LYS A 168 -12.50 -25.67 14.05
C LYS A 168 -11.95 -24.25 13.94
N SER A 169 -12.79 -23.23 13.95
CA SER A 169 -12.38 -21.83 13.90
C SER A 169 -11.47 -21.56 15.08
N ARG A 170 -10.18 -21.39 14.81
CA ARG A 170 -9.19 -21.10 15.87
C ARG A 170 -9.35 -19.62 16.25
N MET A 171 -9.66 -19.39 17.51
CA MET A 171 -9.72 -18.06 18.10
C MET A 171 -8.35 -17.36 18.04
N MET A 172 -8.34 -16.08 17.68
CA MET A 172 -7.12 -15.28 17.72
C MET A 172 -6.77 -14.87 19.15
N SER A 173 -5.55 -15.13 19.57
CA SER A 173 -5.00 -14.60 20.83
C SER A 173 -4.77 -13.08 20.72
N GLU A 174 -4.74 -12.37 21.85
CA GLU A 174 -4.42 -10.93 21.88
C GLU A 174 -3.06 -10.62 21.21
N ALA A 175 -2.08 -11.49 21.37
CA ALA A 175 -0.77 -11.34 20.74
C ALA A 175 -0.86 -11.43 19.21
N GLU A 176 -1.68 -12.33 18.67
CA GLU A 176 -1.94 -12.46 17.23
C GLU A 176 -2.70 -11.25 16.70
N ILE A 177 -3.69 -10.74 17.44
CA ILE A 177 -4.43 -9.52 17.06
C ILE A 177 -3.48 -8.31 17.01
N VAL A 178 -2.63 -8.13 18.03
CA VAL A 178 -1.64 -7.05 18.05
C VAL A 178 -0.64 -7.17 16.88
N ALA A 179 -0.21 -8.38 16.57
CA ALA A 179 0.73 -8.63 15.47
C ALA A 179 0.07 -8.36 14.10
N SER A 180 -1.17 -8.81 13.91
CA SER A 180 -1.94 -8.60 12.68
C SER A 180 -2.27 -7.12 12.47
N ALA A 181 -2.73 -6.44 13.53
CA ALA A 181 -3.00 -5.01 13.51
C ALA A 181 -1.74 -4.20 13.19
N PHE A 182 -0.59 -4.56 13.78
CA PHE A 182 0.70 -3.94 13.47
C PHE A 182 1.10 -4.16 12.01
N ALA A 183 0.90 -5.36 11.47
CA ALA A 183 1.20 -5.66 10.07
C ALA A 183 0.30 -4.84 9.12
N VAL A 184 -1.01 -4.75 9.40
CA VAL A 184 -1.97 -3.94 8.61
C VAL A 184 -1.59 -2.46 8.62
N LEU A 185 -1.23 -1.90 9.79
CA LEU A 185 -0.79 -0.51 9.91
C LEU A 185 0.39 -0.21 8.98
N LEU A 186 1.43 -1.05 9.04
CA LEU A 186 2.62 -0.87 8.23
C LEU A 186 2.36 -1.08 6.74
N ALA A 187 1.60 -2.12 6.41
CA ALA A 187 1.29 -2.45 5.01
C ALA A 187 0.50 -1.34 4.32
N GLY A 188 -0.56 -0.82 4.97
CA GLY A 188 -1.38 0.24 4.40
C GLY A 188 -0.69 1.61 4.33
N TYR A 189 0.30 1.85 5.18
CA TYR A 189 1.01 3.12 5.21
C TYR A 189 2.00 3.28 4.06
N GLU A 190 3.01 2.42 3.95
CA GLU A 190 4.16 2.64 3.05
C GLU A 190 3.83 2.31 1.60
N THR A 191 3.13 1.22 1.34
CA THR A 191 2.92 0.75 -0.03
C THR A 191 2.01 1.68 -0.82
N THR A 192 0.92 2.13 -0.22
CA THR A 192 -0.03 3.03 -0.88
C THR A 192 0.57 4.43 -1.08
N SER A 193 1.27 4.98 -0.08
CA SER A 193 1.95 6.27 -0.24
C SER A 193 3.04 6.23 -1.31
N THR A 194 3.77 5.13 -1.42
CA THR A 194 4.77 4.91 -2.47
C THR A 194 4.13 4.86 -3.85
N ALA A 195 3.04 4.10 -4.02
CA ALA A 195 2.29 4.05 -5.28
C ALA A 195 1.77 5.43 -5.70
N LEU A 196 1.21 6.19 -4.75
CA LEU A 196 0.74 7.56 -4.98
C LEU A 196 1.88 8.49 -5.42
N ALA A 197 3.04 8.40 -4.78
CA ALA A 197 4.21 9.22 -5.10
C ALA A 197 4.73 8.92 -6.52
N TYR A 198 4.80 7.64 -6.90
CA TYR A 198 5.17 7.25 -8.25
C TYR A 198 4.18 7.72 -9.29
N THR A 199 2.88 7.57 -9.03
CA THR A 199 1.83 8.05 -9.93
C THR A 199 1.90 9.57 -10.10
N ALA A 200 2.09 10.33 -9.02
CA ALA A 200 2.23 11.78 -9.08
C ALA A 200 3.48 12.21 -9.87
N TYR A 201 4.61 11.49 -9.71
CA TYR A 201 5.82 11.73 -10.49
C TYR A 201 5.57 11.51 -11.99
N LEU A 202 4.97 10.38 -12.35
CA LEU A 202 4.69 10.03 -13.73
C LEU A 202 3.71 11.03 -14.37
N LEU A 203 2.65 11.41 -13.66
CA LEU A 203 1.70 12.42 -14.11
C LEU A 203 2.35 13.82 -14.25
N ALA A 204 3.29 14.17 -13.37
CA ALA A 204 4.04 15.42 -13.48
C ALA A 204 4.96 15.44 -14.72
N LYS A 205 5.52 14.29 -15.07
CA LYS A 205 6.40 14.10 -16.23
C LYS A 205 5.63 14.02 -17.54
N HIS A 206 4.45 13.41 -17.56
CA HIS A 206 3.61 13.16 -18.72
C HIS A 206 2.34 14.00 -18.64
N GLN A 207 2.44 15.27 -19.11
CA GLN A 207 1.34 16.24 -19.01
C GLN A 207 0.14 15.86 -19.88
N ASP A 208 0.38 15.23 -21.03
CA ASP A 208 -0.65 14.69 -21.92
C ASP A 208 -1.52 13.62 -21.22
N VAL A 209 -0.90 12.72 -20.50
CA VAL A 209 -1.60 11.70 -19.69
C VAL A 209 -2.38 12.38 -18.57
N GLN A 210 -1.80 13.40 -17.93
CA GLN A 210 -2.46 14.16 -16.88
C GLN A 210 -3.70 14.89 -17.40
N ASP A 211 -3.62 15.46 -18.61
CA ASP A 211 -4.72 16.20 -19.23
C ASP A 211 -5.85 15.24 -19.68
N ASN A 212 -5.52 14.08 -20.24
CA ASN A 212 -6.51 13.03 -20.55
C ASN A 212 -7.24 12.55 -19.29
N LEU A 213 -6.51 12.36 -18.18
CA LEU A 213 -7.11 11.99 -16.90
C LEU A 213 -8.03 13.09 -16.35
N LEU A 214 -7.63 14.35 -16.49
CA LEU A 214 -8.48 15.50 -16.12
C LEU A 214 -9.77 15.51 -16.93
N GLN A 215 -9.69 15.26 -18.23
CA GLN A 215 -10.87 15.22 -19.10
C GLN A 215 -11.85 14.14 -18.64
N GLU A 216 -11.38 12.93 -18.35
CA GLU A 216 -12.24 11.85 -17.82
C GLU A 216 -12.93 12.24 -16.50
N ILE A 217 -12.19 12.92 -15.60
CA ILE A 217 -12.74 13.39 -14.33
C ILE A 217 -13.79 14.49 -14.54
N LYS A 218 -13.53 15.46 -15.44
CA LYS A 218 -14.49 16.53 -15.79
C LYS A 218 -15.77 15.96 -16.35
N GLU A 219 -15.71 15.02 -17.29
CA GLU A 219 -16.89 14.36 -17.86
C GLU A 219 -17.75 13.68 -16.78
N LEU A 220 -17.12 13.08 -15.76
CA LEU A 220 -17.86 12.49 -14.61
C LEU A 220 -18.61 13.60 -13.84
N ILE A 221 -17.93 14.72 -13.55
CA ILE A 221 -18.48 15.83 -12.76
C ILE A 221 -19.60 16.55 -13.54
N GLU A 222 -19.44 16.76 -14.84
CA GLU A 222 -20.44 17.37 -15.72
C GLU A 222 -21.73 16.56 -15.80
N ARG A 223 -21.63 15.24 -15.62
CA ARG A 223 -22.81 14.36 -15.46
C ARG A 223 -23.45 14.45 -14.08
N GLY A 224 -23.08 15.45 -13.25
CA GLY A 224 -23.60 15.68 -11.90
C GLY A 224 -23.10 14.67 -10.84
N GLN A 225 -22.06 13.90 -11.15
CA GLN A 225 -21.52 12.92 -10.22
C GLN A 225 -20.39 13.54 -9.37
N LYS A 226 -20.26 13.09 -8.12
CA LYS A 226 -19.17 13.49 -7.24
C LYS A 226 -18.05 12.46 -7.23
N LEU A 227 -16.82 12.89 -7.00
CA LEU A 227 -15.68 11.99 -6.78
C LEU A 227 -15.81 11.30 -5.42
N GLU A 228 -16.39 10.12 -5.42
CA GLU A 228 -16.62 9.29 -4.23
C GLU A 228 -16.48 7.79 -4.54
N TYR A 229 -16.61 6.94 -3.54
CA TYR A 229 -16.44 5.48 -3.68
C TYR A 229 -17.17 4.88 -4.89
N ALA A 230 -18.43 5.23 -5.07
CA ALA A 230 -19.26 4.62 -6.12
C ALA A 230 -18.90 5.07 -7.54
N THR A 231 -18.30 6.24 -7.68
CA THR A 231 -18.03 6.89 -8.96
C THR A 231 -16.59 6.77 -9.40
N VAL A 232 -15.63 6.90 -8.48
CA VAL A 232 -14.20 6.83 -8.82
C VAL A 232 -13.79 5.47 -9.39
N ASN A 233 -14.51 4.41 -9.06
CA ASN A 233 -14.31 3.08 -9.65
C ASN A 233 -14.84 2.94 -11.09
N LYS A 234 -15.53 3.97 -11.60
CA LYS A 234 -16.03 4.02 -12.98
C LYS A 234 -15.15 4.87 -13.90
N LEU A 235 -13.94 5.20 -13.49
CA LEU A 235 -12.96 5.95 -14.25
C LEU A 235 -11.93 4.98 -14.86
N PRO A 236 -12.16 4.48 -16.09
CA PRO A 236 -11.30 3.46 -16.71
C PRO A 236 -9.90 4.00 -17.03
N TYR A 237 -9.76 5.28 -17.41
CA TYR A 237 -8.45 5.85 -17.69
C TYR A 237 -7.61 6.01 -16.42
N LEU A 238 -8.23 6.40 -15.31
CA LEU A 238 -7.57 6.41 -14.00
C LEU A 238 -7.07 5.01 -13.61
N ASP A 239 -7.85 3.95 -13.90
CA ASP A 239 -7.40 2.57 -13.67
C ASP A 239 -6.17 2.21 -14.48
N LYS A 240 -6.12 2.59 -15.76
CA LYS A 240 -4.97 2.39 -16.63
C LYS A 240 -3.74 3.14 -16.12
N VAL A 241 -3.89 4.42 -15.74
CA VAL A 241 -2.81 5.24 -15.19
C VAL A 241 -2.21 4.62 -13.94
N LEU A 242 -3.03 4.20 -12.99
CA LEU A 242 -2.56 3.55 -11.76
C LEU A 242 -1.92 2.19 -12.04
N SER A 243 -2.48 1.42 -12.97
CA SER A 243 -1.95 0.10 -13.34
C SER A 243 -0.58 0.24 -13.99
N GLU A 244 -0.41 1.16 -14.94
CA GLU A 244 0.87 1.39 -15.60
C GLU A 244 1.91 1.98 -14.64
N SER A 245 1.49 2.87 -13.74
CA SER A 245 2.37 3.37 -12.69
C SER A 245 2.91 2.23 -11.81
N MET A 246 2.05 1.29 -11.40
CA MET A 246 2.48 0.13 -10.61
C MET A 246 3.24 -0.93 -11.41
N ARG A 247 3.10 -0.95 -12.74
CA ARG A 247 3.95 -1.78 -13.60
C ARG A 247 5.37 -1.26 -13.62
N ILE A 248 5.55 0.04 -13.94
CA ILE A 248 6.88 0.66 -14.03
C ILE A 248 7.54 0.74 -12.65
N HIS A 249 6.80 1.17 -11.64
CA HIS A 249 7.32 1.36 -10.28
C HIS A 249 6.50 0.57 -9.25
N PRO A 250 6.62 -0.77 -9.21
CA PRO A 250 5.92 -1.55 -8.20
C PRO A 250 6.46 -1.22 -6.80
N PRO A 251 5.60 -0.84 -5.84
CA PRO A 251 6.05 -0.53 -4.47
C PRO A 251 6.77 -1.70 -3.79
N VAL A 252 6.44 -2.92 -4.17
CA VAL A 252 7.03 -4.15 -3.66
C VAL A 252 7.65 -4.95 -4.80
N HIS A 253 8.96 -5.18 -4.73
CA HIS A 253 9.75 -5.77 -5.82
C HIS A 253 9.99 -7.27 -5.68
N LEU A 254 10.08 -7.77 -4.46
CA LEU A 254 10.24 -9.19 -4.14
C LEU A 254 8.97 -9.67 -3.45
N PHE A 255 8.06 -10.21 -4.28
CA PHE A 255 6.72 -10.32 -3.79
C PHE A 255 6.53 -11.51 -2.91
N THR A 256 6.76 -12.60 -3.20
CA THR A 256 6.19 -13.73 -2.50
C THR A 256 7.26 -14.75 -2.17
N ASN A 257 7.54 -14.84 -0.89
CA ASN A 257 8.34 -15.93 -0.41
C ASN A 257 7.45 -17.14 -0.11
N ARG A 258 7.69 -18.25 -0.80
CA ARG A 258 7.09 -19.55 -0.51
C ARG A 258 8.19 -20.53 -0.19
N TYR A 259 7.96 -21.36 0.83
CA TYR A 259 8.81 -22.51 1.12
C TYR A 259 8.10 -23.76 0.62
N ALA A 260 8.81 -24.59 -0.13
CA ALA A 260 8.35 -25.93 -0.46
C ALA A 260 8.24 -26.76 0.84
N LEU A 261 7.05 -27.25 1.16
CA LEU A 261 6.81 -28.05 2.36
C LEU A 261 7.21 -29.52 2.17
N GLU A 262 7.31 -29.94 0.92
CA GLU A 262 7.72 -31.28 0.46
C GLU A 262 8.47 -31.12 -0.84
N ASP A 263 9.09 -32.19 -1.35
CA ASP A 263 9.70 -32.22 -2.65
C ASP A 263 8.61 -32.13 -3.74
N VAL A 264 8.75 -31.21 -4.66
CA VAL A 264 7.75 -30.97 -5.73
C VAL A 264 8.44 -31.02 -7.08
N GLN A 265 7.84 -31.77 -8.02
CA GLN A 265 8.24 -31.76 -9.42
C GLN A 265 7.28 -30.89 -10.22
N TYR A 266 7.80 -29.85 -10.90
CA TYR A 266 7.03 -28.97 -11.76
C TYR A 266 7.65 -28.98 -13.17
N GLY A 267 7.06 -29.72 -14.10
CA GLY A 267 7.70 -30.03 -15.38
C GLY A 267 9.06 -30.66 -15.16
N ASP A 268 10.11 -30.08 -15.76
CA ASP A 268 11.49 -30.55 -15.60
C ASP A 268 12.21 -29.94 -14.37
N ILE A 269 11.53 -29.11 -13.61
CA ILE A 269 12.11 -28.43 -12.45
C ILE A 269 11.83 -29.24 -11.18
N HIS A 270 12.87 -29.70 -10.52
CA HIS A 270 12.80 -30.30 -9.19
C HIS A 270 12.98 -29.23 -8.11
N ILE A 271 11.98 -29.08 -7.25
CA ILE A 271 11.97 -28.13 -6.13
C ILE A 271 12.07 -28.92 -4.81
N PRO A 272 13.24 -28.96 -4.18
CA PRO A 272 13.40 -29.72 -2.94
C PRO A 272 12.68 -29.06 -1.76
N LYS A 273 12.26 -29.84 -0.81
CA LYS A 273 11.70 -29.39 0.46
C LYS A 273 12.58 -28.33 1.12
N GLY A 274 11.94 -27.27 1.61
CA GLY A 274 12.62 -26.15 2.25
C GLY A 274 13.20 -25.10 1.28
N MET A 275 13.10 -25.32 -0.03
CA MET A 275 13.51 -24.32 -1.02
C MET A 275 12.63 -23.09 -0.92
N LEU A 276 13.27 -21.91 -0.97
CA LEU A 276 12.60 -20.61 -1.05
C LEU A 276 12.34 -20.26 -2.51
N ILE A 277 11.08 -20.00 -2.83
CA ILE A 277 10.64 -19.55 -4.15
C ILE A 277 10.27 -18.06 -4.05
N GLN A 278 10.78 -17.24 -4.96
CA GLN A 278 10.50 -15.80 -5.03
C GLN A 278 10.12 -15.40 -6.44
N ALA A 279 9.11 -14.51 -6.58
CA ALA A 279 8.77 -13.89 -7.86
C ALA A 279 9.42 -12.50 -7.94
N PRO A 280 10.29 -12.24 -8.92
CA PRO A 280 10.96 -10.95 -9.11
C PRO A 280 10.04 -9.97 -9.87
N VAL A 281 9.02 -9.44 -9.19
CA VAL A 281 7.94 -8.63 -9.79
C VAL A 281 8.47 -7.48 -10.66
N HIS A 282 9.46 -6.74 -10.17
CA HIS A 282 10.01 -5.62 -10.94
C HIS A 282 10.62 -6.08 -12.27
N LEU A 283 11.39 -7.17 -12.27
CA LEU A 283 11.97 -7.71 -13.50
C LEU A 283 10.89 -8.21 -14.46
N MET A 284 9.89 -8.93 -13.95
CA MET A 284 8.76 -9.42 -14.76
C MET A 284 7.97 -8.28 -15.38
N HIS A 285 7.80 -7.16 -14.67
CA HIS A 285 7.11 -5.98 -15.17
C HIS A 285 7.91 -5.18 -16.23
N HIS A 286 9.22 -5.43 -16.35
CA HIS A 286 10.12 -4.76 -17.31
C HIS A 286 10.67 -5.72 -18.36
N ASP A 287 10.20 -6.96 -18.39
CA ASP A 287 10.66 -7.94 -19.36
C ASP A 287 10.10 -7.61 -20.76
N PRO A 288 10.97 -7.33 -21.77
CA PRO A 288 10.52 -6.97 -23.11
C PRO A 288 9.81 -8.13 -23.85
N GLU A 289 9.94 -9.36 -23.36
CA GLU A 289 9.17 -10.49 -23.90
C GLU A 289 7.67 -10.34 -23.63
N PHE A 290 7.31 -9.73 -22.49
CA PHE A 290 5.91 -9.53 -22.09
C PHE A 290 5.41 -8.09 -22.32
N TRP A 291 6.31 -7.11 -22.27
CA TRP A 291 5.99 -5.69 -22.32
C TRP A 291 6.81 -4.98 -23.40
N SER A 292 6.20 -4.65 -24.53
CA SER A 292 6.88 -3.85 -25.56
C SER A 292 7.30 -2.50 -24.98
N GLU A 293 8.54 -2.05 -25.23
CA GLU A 293 9.09 -0.78 -24.73
C GLU A 293 8.82 -0.58 -23.22
N PRO A 294 9.29 -1.47 -22.34
CA PRO A 294 8.87 -1.55 -20.95
C PRO A 294 9.17 -0.29 -20.13
N GLU A 295 10.11 0.55 -20.55
CA GLU A 295 10.48 1.80 -19.87
C GLU A 295 9.53 2.97 -20.19
N ILE A 296 8.70 2.84 -21.23
CA ILE A 296 7.76 3.89 -21.63
C ILE A 296 6.50 3.82 -20.77
N PHE A 297 6.12 4.96 -20.20
CA PHE A 297 4.86 5.10 -19.47
C PHE A 297 3.71 5.30 -20.45
N ASP A 298 2.97 4.24 -20.69
CA ASP A 298 1.82 4.21 -21.61
C ASP A 298 0.62 3.53 -20.94
N PRO A 299 -0.32 4.31 -20.38
CA PRO A 299 -1.54 3.77 -19.78
C PRO A 299 -2.40 2.95 -20.74
N GLU A 300 -2.30 3.19 -22.06
CA GLU A 300 -3.11 2.50 -23.06
C GLU A 300 -2.76 1.02 -23.20
N ARG A 301 -1.64 0.56 -22.66
CA ARG A 301 -1.32 -0.87 -22.53
C ARG A 301 -2.40 -1.66 -21.79
N PHE A 302 -3.15 -1.00 -20.93
CA PHE A 302 -4.26 -1.58 -20.15
C PHE A 302 -5.63 -1.39 -20.80
N SER A 303 -5.71 -0.94 -22.06
CA SER A 303 -6.96 -0.81 -22.80
C SER A 303 -7.56 -2.15 -23.23
N SER A 304 -6.71 -3.11 -23.50
CA SER A 304 -7.07 -4.52 -23.65
C SER A 304 -6.52 -5.29 -22.46
N LYS A 305 -7.16 -6.40 -22.09
CA LYS A 305 -6.55 -7.30 -21.10
C LYS A 305 -5.17 -7.68 -21.65
N PRO A 306 -4.09 -7.46 -20.85
CA PRO A 306 -2.77 -7.91 -21.27
C PRO A 306 -2.87 -9.37 -21.74
N ASN A 307 -2.30 -9.67 -22.88
CA ASN A 307 -2.33 -11.01 -23.49
C ASN A 307 -1.43 -12.01 -22.73
N THR A 308 -1.39 -11.84 -21.44
CA THR A 308 -0.56 -12.56 -20.49
C THR A 308 -1.49 -13.39 -19.62
N ASP A 309 -1.15 -14.63 -19.38
CA ASP A 309 -1.92 -15.58 -18.55
C ASP A 309 -2.10 -15.14 -17.08
N GLY A 310 -2.12 -13.84 -16.83
CA GLY A 310 -2.36 -13.22 -15.52
C GLY A 310 -1.17 -13.24 -14.57
N VAL A 311 -0.01 -13.76 -14.99
CA VAL A 311 1.17 -13.90 -14.12
C VAL A 311 2.28 -12.89 -14.40
N THR A 312 2.22 -12.13 -15.47
CA THR A 312 3.24 -11.12 -15.84
C THR A 312 2.98 -9.75 -15.24
N TYR A 313 1.78 -9.50 -14.70
CA TYR A 313 1.42 -8.29 -13.99
C TYR A 313 0.93 -8.61 -12.57
N LEU A 314 1.78 -8.42 -11.58
CA LEU A 314 1.58 -8.87 -10.21
C LEU A 314 1.73 -7.75 -9.16
N PRO A 315 1.13 -6.56 -9.32
CA PRO A 315 1.33 -5.45 -8.37
C PRO A 315 0.79 -5.77 -6.98
N PHE A 316 -0.19 -6.68 -6.89
CA PHE A 316 -0.81 -7.14 -5.63
C PHE A 316 -0.62 -8.63 -5.37
N GLY A 317 0.17 -9.32 -6.20
CA GLY A 317 0.32 -10.77 -6.19
C GLY A 317 -0.88 -11.51 -6.75
N VAL A 318 -0.84 -12.83 -6.65
CA VAL A 318 -1.85 -13.75 -7.19
C VAL A 318 -2.07 -14.94 -6.26
N GLY A 319 -3.23 -15.56 -6.37
CA GLY A 319 -3.60 -16.76 -5.62
C GLY A 319 -4.03 -16.48 -4.17
N PRO A 320 -4.13 -17.52 -3.32
CA PRO A 320 -4.70 -17.42 -1.97
C PRO A 320 -3.95 -16.49 -1.00
N ARG A 321 -2.79 -15.99 -1.39
CA ARG A 321 -1.96 -15.06 -0.61
C ARG A 321 -1.75 -13.72 -1.31
N ASN A 322 -2.62 -13.35 -2.24
CA ASN A 322 -2.62 -12.02 -2.81
C ASN A 322 -2.83 -10.94 -1.74
N CYS A 323 -2.70 -9.68 -2.11
CA CYS A 323 -2.84 -8.56 -1.18
C CYS A 323 -4.25 -8.49 -0.60
N LEU A 324 -4.36 -8.61 0.73
CA LEU A 324 -5.62 -8.47 1.45
C LEU A 324 -6.23 -7.07 1.28
N GLY A 325 -5.37 -6.04 1.21
CA GLY A 325 -5.77 -4.63 1.09
C GLY A 325 -5.89 -4.12 -0.35
N MET A 326 -5.88 -4.97 -1.38
CA MET A 326 -5.86 -4.55 -2.78
C MET A 326 -6.98 -3.55 -3.12
N ARG A 327 -8.24 -3.91 -2.86
CA ARG A 327 -9.40 -3.04 -3.14
C ARG A 327 -9.36 -1.73 -2.34
N PHE A 328 -8.87 -1.81 -1.11
CA PHE A 328 -8.72 -0.64 -0.23
C PHE A 328 -7.65 0.32 -0.75
N ALA A 329 -6.47 -0.20 -1.11
CA ALA A 329 -5.37 0.59 -1.64
C ALA A 329 -5.71 1.22 -2.99
N GLN A 330 -6.37 0.47 -3.89
CA GLN A 330 -6.84 1.00 -5.17
C GLN A 330 -7.85 2.12 -4.99
N LEU A 331 -8.82 1.95 -4.09
CA LEU A 331 -9.81 3.00 -3.80
C LEU A 331 -9.14 4.26 -3.23
N GLU A 332 -8.23 4.09 -2.27
CA GLU A 332 -7.49 5.20 -1.67
C GLU A 332 -6.66 5.95 -2.73
N ALA A 333 -5.96 5.21 -3.57
CA ALA A 333 -5.15 5.80 -4.64
C ALA A 333 -6.01 6.53 -5.69
N LYS A 334 -7.10 5.92 -6.13
CA LYS A 334 -8.03 6.53 -7.07
C LYS A 334 -8.61 7.84 -6.55
N LEU A 335 -9.12 7.83 -5.33
CA LEU A 335 -9.69 9.03 -4.72
C LEU A 335 -8.63 10.12 -4.55
N ALA A 336 -7.44 9.79 -4.05
CA ALA A 336 -6.39 10.75 -3.82
C ALA A 336 -5.92 11.40 -5.14
N ILE A 337 -5.65 10.60 -6.17
CA ILE A 337 -5.20 11.10 -7.48
C ILE A 337 -6.32 11.89 -8.17
N ALA A 338 -7.56 11.36 -8.23
CA ALA A 338 -8.66 12.04 -8.90
C ALA A 338 -8.95 13.42 -8.29
N HIS A 339 -9.00 13.52 -6.99
CA HIS A 339 -9.20 14.80 -6.31
C HIS A 339 -8.02 15.76 -6.50
N THR A 340 -6.79 15.24 -6.52
CA THR A 340 -5.60 16.07 -6.74
C THR A 340 -5.59 16.63 -8.16
N ILE A 341 -5.81 15.79 -9.18
CA ILE A 341 -5.81 16.20 -10.60
C ILE A 341 -6.97 17.14 -10.93
N ASN A 342 -8.14 16.91 -10.30
CA ASN A 342 -9.28 17.81 -10.47
C ASN A 342 -8.96 19.24 -9.98
N LYS A 343 -8.16 19.39 -8.92
CA LYS A 343 -7.91 20.67 -8.27
C LYS A 343 -6.59 21.32 -8.69
N PHE A 344 -5.59 20.52 -9.07
CA PHE A 344 -4.24 20.99 -9.34
C PHE A 344 -3.66 20.39 -10.61
N CYS A 345 -2.83 21.16 -11.31
CA CYS A 345 -1.87 20.65 -12.27
C CYS A 345 -0.57 20.33 -11.53
N ILE A 346 -0.09 19.11 -11.69
CA ILE A 346 1.17 18.64 -11.08
C ILE A 346 2.29 18.88 -12.07
N LYS A 347 3.33 19.61 -11.67
CA LYS A 347 4.55 19.82 -12.44
C LYS A 347 5.75 19.28 -11.69
N LEU A 348 6.78 18.84 -12.41
CA LEU A 348 8.06 18.47 -11.77
C LEU A 348 8.68 19.71 -11.12
N GLY A 349 9.23 19.53 -9.93
CA GLY A 349 10.03 20.55 -9.26
C GLY A 349 11.44 20.64 -9.85
N GLU A 350 12.13 21.75 -9.62
CA GLU A 350 13.51 21.95 -10.10
C GLU A 350 14.52 20.96 -9.48
N LYS A 351 14.25 20.50 -8.26
CA LYS A 351 15.07 19.46 -7.59
C LYS A 351 14.85 18.06 -8.16
N GLN A 352 13.74 17.84 -8.90
CA GLN A 352 13.43 16.60 -9.58
C GLN A 352 13.96 16.64 -11.03
N LYS A 353 15.27 16.89 -11.20
CA LYS A 353 15.83 17.24 -12.51
C LYS A 353 15.76 16.15 -13.57
N ASP A 354 15.86 14.85 -13.18
CA ASP A 354 16.02 13.75 -14.11
C ASP A 354 15.23 12.52 -13.69
N GLU A 355 15.90 11.38 -13.60
CA GLU A 355 15.30 10.12 -13.20
C GLU A 355 14.98 10.08 -11.71
N LEU A 356 13.95 9.34 -11.40
CA LEU A 356 13.51 9.11 -10.03
C LEU A 356 14.54 8.26 -9.28
N ASN A 357 15.14 8.80 -8.22
CA ASN A 357 16.02 8.04 -7.34
C ASN A 357 15.21 7.06 -6.49
N ILE A 358 15.33 5.77 -6.78
CA ILE A 358 14.63 4.71 -6.06
C ILE A 358 15.57 4.02 -5.08
N LEU A 359 15.14 3.93 -3.84
CA LEU A 359 15.83 3.20 -2.79
C LEU A 359 15.28 1.76 -2.71
N CYS A 360 16.13 0.80 -3.00
CA CYS A 360 15.81 -0.60 -2.77
C CYS A 360 15.93 -0.89 -1.26
N ARG A 361 14.81 -0.90 -0.58
CA ARG A 361 14.71 -1.24 0.83
C ARG A 361 14.40 -2.72 1.00
N LEU A 362 14.53 -3.23 2.22
CA LEU A 362 14.33 -4.66 2.51
C LEU A 362 12.96 -5.21 2.04
N ARG A 363 11.95 -4.36 1.91
CA ARG A 363 10.58 -4.78 1.59
C ARG A 363 9.96 -4.01 0.43
N THR A 364 10.44 -2.79 0.16
CA THR A 364 9.82 -1.85 -0.76
C THR A 364 10.85 -1.19 -1.66
N LEU A 365 10.45 -0.88 -2.88
CA LEU A 365 11.09 0.12 -3.71
C LEU A 365 10.44 1.46 -3.33
N THR A 366 11.22 2.38 -2.76
CA THR A 366 10.70 3.62 -2.22
C THR A 366 11.43 4.80 -2.87
N PRO A 367 10.76 5.87 -3.32
CA PRO A 367 11.45 7.03 -3.85
C PRO A 367 12.26 7.70 -2.73
N LYS A 368 13.44 8.19 -3.06
CA LYS A 368 14.26 8.99 -2.14
C LYS A 368 13.58 10.31 -1.78
N GLY A 369 12.76 10.81 -2.68
CA GLY A 369 11.90 11.96 -2.60
C GLY A 369 11.26 12.19 -3.96
N VAL A 370 10.08 12.81 -3.98
CA VAL A 370 9.39 13.25 -5.21
C VAL A 370 9.08 14.73 -5.04
N TYR A 371 9.84 15.56 -5.72
CA TYR A 371 9.71 17.01 -5.66
C TYR A 371 8.86 17.53 -6.81
N ILE A 372 7.77 18.18 -6.46
CA ILE A 372 6.78 18.72 -7.41
C ILE A 372 6.44 20.16 -7.08
N ARG A 373 5.83 20.86 -8.06
CA ARG A 373 5.11 22.09 -7.88
C ARG A 373 3.66 21.88 -8.27
N LEU A 374 2.74 22.53 -7.59
CA LEU A 374 1.32 22.52 -7.91
C LEU A 374 0.87 23.87 -8.44
N GLU A 375 0.09 23.85 -9.50
CA GLU A 375 -0.63 24.99 -10.04
C GLU A 375 -2.12 24.75 -9.84
N ALA A 376 -2.80 25.67 -9.15
CA ALA A 376 -4.24 25.56 -8.97
C ALA A 376 -4.96 25.65 -10.32
N ARG A 377 -5.90 24.75 -10.58
CA ARG A 377 -6.78 24.85 -11.75
C ARG A 377 -7.91 25.80 -11.45
N ASN A 378 -8.19 26.71 -12.38
CA ASN A 378 -9.33 27.61 -12.27
C ASN A 378 -10.63 26.81 -12.42
N GLU A 379 -11.61 27.07 -11.58
CA GLU A 379 -12.93 26.40 -11.62
C GLU A 379 -13.70 26.66 -12.94
N ASN A 380 -13.20 27.58 -13.79
CA ASN A 380 -13.83 28.03 -15.04
C ASN A 380 -13.13 27.54 -16.32
N THR A 381 -12.19 26.61 -16.23
CA THR A 381 -11.55 25.96 -17.40
C THR A 381 -11.79 24.41 -17.29
#